data_8465ecd9f35847e7cfdda49188cbd26c
#
_entry.id   8465ecd9f35847e7cfdda49188cbd26c
#
_cell.length_a   1.000
_cell.length_b   1.000
_cell.length_c   1.000
_cell.angle_alpha   90.00
_cell.angle_beta   90.00
_cell.angle_gamma   90.00
#
_symmetry.space_group_name_H-M   'P 1'
#
loop_
_entity.id
_entity.type
_entity.pdbx_description
1 polymer ?
#
loop_
_entity_poly.entity_id
_entity_poly.type
_entity_poly.pdbx_seq_one_letter_code
_entity_poly.pdbx_strand_id
1 'polypeptide(L)'
;MARQVRRIVTGHNSQGRSIIVSDQLMPANPAPDAPMRAGLWITDRAPASNRGNEDPVPDGVIEKTPPQHRGGSVFRIVEFPPDKSRQPATPEEMKKRDMEVTPERTAIHPGFHRTNTVDYAICLEGEIWAMLDEAETLMRAGDVMIQRGTYHAWSNRSDRPAVMAFVLIDAEPI
;
A
#
# COMPACT_ATOMS: atom_id res chain seq x y z
N MET A 1 5.88 -20.58 -5.59
CA MET A 1 5.74 -19.56 -6.67
C MET A 1 5.43 -18.23 -5.99
N ALA A 2 6.05 -17.13 -6.44
CA ALA A 2 5.73 -15.81 -5.93
C ALA A 2 4.25 -15.51 -6.20
N ARG A 3 3.57 -14.91 -5.22
CA ARG A 3 2.17 -14.50 -5.35
C ARG A 3 2.07 -13.37 -6.39
N GLN A 4 1.05 -13.42 -7.23
CA GLN A 4 0.80 -12.40 -8.26
C GLN A 4 -0.61 -11.84 -8.09
N VAL A 5 -0.81 -10.60 -8.49
CA VAL A 5 -2.10 -9.92 -8.50
C VAL A 5 -2.53 -9.71 -9.95
N ARG A 6 -3.70 -10.26 -10.33
CA ARG A 6 -4.32 -9.90 -11.60
C ARG A 6 -4.92 -8.52 -11.51
N ARG A 7 -4.47 -7.61 -12.38
CA ARG A 7 -5.00 -6.26 -12.51
C ARG A 7 -5.74 -6.13 -13.84
N ILE A 8 -6.98 -5.70 -13.77
CA ILE A 8 -7.82 -5.39 -14.93
C ILE A 8 -8.04 -3.88 -14.96
N VAL A 9 -7.74 -3.24 -16.08
CA VAL A 9 -7.90 -1.79 -16.28
C VAL A 9 -8.87 -1.56 -17.42
N THR A 10 -9.84 -0.67 -17.18
CA THR A 10 -10.82 -0.25 -18.17
C THR A 10 -10.46 1.10 -18.77
N GLY A 11 -10.93 1.37 -19.96
CA GLY A 11 -10.75 2.66 -20.64
C GLY A 11 -11.75 2.81 -21.78
N HIS A 12 -11.42 3.63 -22.75
CA HIS A 12 -12.29 3.93 -23.88
C HIS A 12 -11.55 3.76 -25.21
N ASN A 13 -12.25 3.26 -26.23
CA ASN A 13 -11.74 3.25 -27.60
C ASN A 13 -11.93 4.62 -28.28
N SER A 14 -11.49 4.73 -29.53
CA SER A 14 -11.61 5.98 -30.32
C SER A 14 -13.05 6.44 -30.57
N GLN A 15 -14.04 5.56 -30.36
CA GLN A 15 -15.47 5.87 -30.46
C GLN A 15 -16.11 6.22 -29.11
N GLY A 16 -15.32 6.32 -28.04
CA GLY A 16 -15.79 6.59 -26.67
C GLY A 16 -16.51 5.41 -26.01
N ARG A 17 -16.39 4.19 -26.56
CA ARG A 17 -16.98 2.99 -25.94
C ARG A 17 -16.03 2.41 -24.91
N SER A 18 -16.58 1.96 -23.79
CA SER A 18 -15.80 1.31 -22.72
C SER A 18 -15.22 -0.02 -23.16
N ILE A 19 -13.97 -0.23 -22.85
CA ILE A 19 -13.21 -1.46 -23.16
C ILE A 19 -12.33 -1.85 -21.98
N ILE A 20 -11.83 -3.09 -21.97
CA ILE A 20 -10.70 -3.50 -21.15
C ILE A 20 -9.43 -3.13 -21.93
N VAL A 21 -8.62 -2.23 -21.38
CA VAL A 21 -7.35 -1.82 -22.01
C VAL A 21 -6.17 -2.69 -21.53
N SER A 22 -6.29 -3.29 -20.36
CA SER A 22 -5.26 -4.18 -19.80
C SER A 22 -5.91 -5.24 -18.89
N ASP A 23 -5.45 -6.47 -19.02
CA ASP A 23 -5.79 -7.61 -18.15
C ASP A 23 -4.52 -8.45 -18.00
N GLN A 24 -3.79 -8.25 -16.89
CA GLN A 24 -2.48 -8.85 -16.71
C GLN A 24 -2.18 -9.17 -15.26
N LEU A 25 -1.26 -10.11 -15.05
CA LEU A 25 -0.68 -10.35 -13.74
C LEU A 25 0.40 -9.30 -13.50
N MET A 26 0.22 -8.54 -12.42
CA MET A 26 1.21 -7.53 -12.03
C MET A 26 2.47 -8.21 -11.53
N PRO A 27 3.65 -7.68 -11.91
CA PRO A 27 4.90 -8.12 -11.34
C PRO A 27 4.82 -8.01 -9.81
N ALA A 28 5.17 -9.08 -9.13
CA ALA A 28 5.51 -9.00 -7.74
C ALA A 28 6.96 -8.51 -7.66
N ASN A 29 7.32 -7.80 -6.61
CA ASN A 29 8.64 -7.26 -6.27
C ASN A 29 9.81 -7.85 -7.10
N PRO A 30 10.77 -7.04 -7.60
CA PRO A 30 11.87 -7.51 -8.46
C PRO A 30 12.82 -8.53 -7.79
N ALA A 31 12.78 -8.69 -6.46
CA ALA A 31 13.53 -9.72 -5.76
C ALA A 31 12.69 -11.01 -5.60
N PRO A 32 13.13 -12.17 -6.12
CA PRO A 32 12.34 -13.40 -6.16
C PRO A 32 11.85 -13.90 -4.79
N ASP A 33 12.61 -13.63 -3.72
CA ASP A 33 12.33 -14.08 -2.36
C ASP A 33 11.77 -12.98 -1.44
N ALA A 34 11.52 -11.80 -1.98
CA ALA A 34 10.95 -10.71 -1.20
C ALA A 34 9.42 -10.83 -1.09
N PRO A 35 8.83 -10.37 0.03
CA PRO A 35 7.39 -10.29 0.19
C PRO A 35 6.75 -9.49 -0.94
N MET A 36 5.59 -9.95 -1.43
CA MET A 36 4.90 -9.30 -2.53
C MET A 36 4.56 -7.85 -2.20
N ARG A 37 4.93 -6.96 -3.13
CA ARG A 37 4.49 -5.57 -3.17
C ARG A 37 4.09 -5.24 -4.59
N ALA A 38 2.80 -5.16 -4.85
CA ALA A 38 2.27 -4.85 -6.17
C ALA A 38 1.64 -3.46 -6.16
N GLY A 39 2.24 -2.51 -6.87
CA GLY A 39 1.62 -1.24 -7.23
C GLY A 39 0.53 -1.48 -8.27
N LEU A 40 -0.68 -0.98 -8.01
CA LEU A 40 -1.81 -1.22 -8.88
C LEU A 40 -2.25 0.02 -9.65
N TRP A 41 -2.24 1.19 -9.00
CA TRP A 41 -2.64 2.44 -9.63
C TRP A 41 -2.11 3.66 -8.87
N ILE A 42 -1.90 4.76 -9.61
CA ILE A 42 -1.56 6.07 -9.06
C ILE A 42 -2.44 7.11 -9.75
N THR A 43 -2.91 8.08 -8.97
CA THR A 43 -3.40 9.36 -9.49
C THR A 43 -2.53 10.49 -8.93
N ASP A 44 -2.30 11.53 -9.72
CA ASP A 44 -1.40 12.63 -9.35
C ASP A 44 -2.15 13.87 -8.83
N ARG A 45 -3.48 13.83 -8.80
CA ARG A 45 -4.35 14.95 -8.39
C ARG A 45 -5.79 14.51 -8.13
N ALA A 46 -6.59 15.39 -7.52
CA ALA A 46 -8.05 15.34 -7.46
C ALA A 46 -8.65 16.59 -8.13
N PRO A 47 -9.67 16.46 -9.04
CA PRO A 47 -10.15 15.19 -9.54
C PRO A 47 -9.14 14.52 -10.46
N ALA A 48 -9.07 13.18 -10.39
CA ALA A 48 -8.23 12.37 -11.26
C ALA A 48 -8.72 12.47 -12.73
N SER A 49 -7.80 12.31 -13.68
CA SER A 49 -8.15 12.29 -15.09
C SER A 49 -8.49 10.87 -15.54
N ASN A 50 -9.62 10.72 -16.24
CA ASN A 50 -10.00 9.50 -16.97
C ASN A 50 -9.65 9.60 -18.46
N ARG A 51 -8.85 10.58 -18.86
CA ARG A 51 -8.43 10.76 -20.26
C ARG A 51 -7.19 9.91 -20.54
N GLY A 52 -7.15 9.33 -21.76
CA GLY A 52 -6.07 8.44 -22.15
C GLY A 52 -6.23 7.02 -21.58
N ASN A 53 -5.34 6.15 -22.00
CA ASN A 53 -5.30 4.74 -21.58
C ASN A 53 -3.90 4.35 -21.09
N GLU A 54 -3.06 5.33 -20.75
CA GLU A 54 -1.70 5.12 -20.28
C GLU A 54 -1.73 4.45 -18.92
N ASP A 55 -0.85 3.48 -18.74
CA ASP A 55 -0.65 2.82 -17.46
C ASP A 55 0.32 3.64 -16.58
N PRO A 56 -0.12 4.19 -15.43
CA PRO A 56 0.76 4.97 -14.55
C PRO A 56 1.74 4.10 -13.76
N VAL A 57 1.58 2.76 -13.76
CA VAL A 57 2.40 1.81 -12.98
C VAL A 57 2.64 0.54 -13.82
N PRO A 58 3.32 0.65 -14.98
CA PRO A 58 3.47 -0.49 -15.89
C PRO A 58 4.35 -1.61 -15.31
N ASP A 59 5.28 -1.27 -14.43
CA ASP A 59 6.20 -2.20 -13.76
C ASP A 59 5.72 -2.72 -12.39
N GLY A 60 4.56 -2.24 -11.92
CA GLY A 60 4.03 -2.63 -10.61
C GLY A 60 4.79 -2.06 -9.42
N VAL A 61 5.71 -1.09 -9.62
CA VAL A 61 6.52 -0.51 -8.56
C VAL A 61 5.96 0.83 -8.12
N ILE A 62 5.60 0.95 -6.84
CA ILE A 62 5.22 2.21 -6.18
C ILE A 62 6.05 2.33 -4.91
N GLU A 63 7.02 3.22 -4.91
CA GLU A 63 7.92 3.43 -3.77
C GLU A 63 7.43 4.50 -2.80
N LYS A 64 6.73 5.51 -3.30
CA LYS A 64 6.34 6.70 -2.53
C LYS A 64 4.86 6.75 -2.18
N THR A 65 4.51 7.64 -1.27
CA THR A 65 3.14 8.09 -1.01
C THR A 65 2.62 8.94 -2.18
N PRO A 66 1.32 9.27 -2.24
CA PRO A 66 0.79 10.20 -3.23
C PRO A 66 1.53 11.53 -3.18
N PRO A 67 1.64 12.26 -4.32
CA PRO A 67 2.18 13.62 -4.33
C PRO A 67 1.42 14.52 -3.38
N GLN A 68 2.16 15.18 -2.46
CA GLN A 68 1.59 16.04 -1.44
C GLN A 68 0.89 17.27 -2.05
N HIS A 69 -0.22 17.68 -1.45
CA HIS A 69 -0.99 18.90 -1.80
C HIS A 69 -1.59 18.90 -3.21
N ARG A 70 -1.81 17.74 -3.81
CA ARG A 70 -2.45 17.60 -5.13
C ARG A 70 -3.72 16.76 -5.11
N GLY A 71 -4.00 16.09 -3.99
CA GLY A 71 -5.14 15.18 -3.85
C GLY A 71 -4.97 13.88 -4.64
N GLY A 72 -3.75 13.46 -4.90
CA GLY A 72 -3.46 12.20 -5.57
C GLY A 72 -3.75 10.98 -4.71
N SER A 73 -3.67 9.79 -5.30
CA SER A 73 -3.83 8.53 -4.58
C SER A 73 -2.87 7.47 -5.06
N VAL A 74 -2.61 6.49 -4.18
CA VAL A 74 -1.82 5.29 -4.48
C VAL A 74 -2.63 4.07 -4.07
N PHE A 75 -2.79 3.11 -4.97
CA PHE A 75 -3.37 1.80 -4.69
C PHE A 75 -2.30 0.71 -4.83
N ARG A 76 -2.11 -0.07 -3.76
CA ARG A 76 -1.12 -1.17 -3.72
C ARG A 76 -1.61 -2.34 -2.88
N ILE A 77 -1.07 -3.54 -3.17
CA ILE A 77 -1.21 -4.72 -2.33
C ILE A 77 0.16 -5.08 -1.77
N VAL A 78 0.19 -5.39 -0.48
CA VAL A 78 1.43 -5.72 0.27
C VAL A 78 1.21 -7.01 1.04
N GLU A 79 2.17 -7.92 0.92
CA GLU A 79 2.27 -9.10 1.76
C GLU A 79 3.15 -8.79 2.98
N PHE A 80 2.68 -9.21 4.14
CA PHE A 80 3.38 -9.13 5.41
C PHE A 80 3.71 -10.54 5.88
N PRO A 81 4.95 -11.00 5.73
CA PRO A 81 5.40 -12.22 6.36
C PRO A 81 5.29 -12.13 7.88
N PRO A 82 5.32 -13.27 8.60
CA PRO A 82 5.44 -13.27 10.04
C PRO A 82 6.62 -12.39 10.51
N ASP A 83 6.42 -11.57 11.55
CA ASP A 83 7.45 -10.63 12.04
C ASP A 83 8.77 -11.33 12.39
N LYS A 84 8.71 -12.57 12.91
CA LYS A 84 9.88 -13.40 13.21
C LYS A 84 10.78 -13.72 12.01
N SER A 85 10.25 -13.64 10.78
CA SER A 85 10.96 -13.92 9.53
C SER A 85 11.16 -12.67 8.67
N ARG A 86 10.59 -11.54 9.07
CA ARG A 86 10.61 -10.30 8.30
C ARG A 86 11.86 -9.48 8.64
N GLN A 87 12.55 -9.00 7.62
CA GLN A 87 13.52 -7.92 7.78
C GLN A 87 12.77 -6.58 7.67
N PRO A 88 12.75 -5.78 8.74
CA PRO A 88 12.11 -4.48 8.71
C PRO A 88 12.90 -3.51 7.81
N ALA A 89 12.19 -2.56 7.19
CA ALA A 89 12.85 -1.45 6.52
C ALA A 89 13.58 -0.57 7.55
N THR A 90 14.74 -0.05 7.17
CA THR A 90 15.47 0.91 8.01
C THR A 90 14.74 2.26 8.07
N PRO A 91 14.99 3.09 9.12
CA PRO A 91 14.43 4.43 9.17
C PRO A 91 14.76 5.29 7.94
N GLU A 92 15.94 5.13 7.36
CA GLU A 92 16.38 5.83 6.14
C GLU A 92 15.57 5.39 4.92
N GLU A 93 15.30 4.10 4.77
CA GLU A 93 14.45 3.57 3.70
C GLU A 93 13.00 4.03 3.84
N MET A 94 12.49 4.10 5.07
CA MET A 94 11.14 4.61 5.35
C MET A 94 11.03 6.10 5.01
N LYS A 95 12.01 6.91 5.38
CA LYS A 95 12.08 8.33 5.00
C LYS A 95 12.15 8.55 3.49
N LYS A 96 12.90 7.72 2.75
CA LYS A 96 12.92 7.78 1.28
C LYS A 96 11.55 7.51 0.65
N ARG A 97 10.65 6.87 1.37
CA ARG A 97 9.26 6.59 0.98
C ARG A 97 8.26 7.61 1.51
N ASP A 98 8.73 8.77 1.95
CA ASP A 98 7.93 9.86 2.55
C ASP A 98 7.19 9.44 3.83
N MET A 99 7.75 8.49 4.58
CA MET A 99 7.24 8.05 5.87
C MET A 99 7.96 8.78 6.99
N GLU A 100 7.21 9.40 7.89
CA GLU A 100 7.77 9.99 9.10
C GLU A 100 7.96 8.92 10.17
N VAL A 101 9.14 8.88 10.76
CA VAL A 101 9.52 7.90 11.80
C VAL A 101 10.18 8.61 12.97
N THR A 102 9.98 8.07 14.17
CA THR A 102 10.67 8.53 15.39
C THR A 102 11.38 7.37 16.10
N PRO A 103 12.55 7.62 16.75
CA PRO A 103 13.29 6.58 17.44
C PRO A 103 12.47 5.87 18.52
N GLU A 104 11.66 6.62 19.26
CA GLU A 104 10.84 6.09 20.38
C GLU A 104 9.83 5.05 19.87
N ARG A 105 9.17 5.34 18.74
CA ARG A 105 8.16 4.45 18.15
C ARG A 105 8.78 3.27 17.43
N THR A 106 9.88 3.49 16.73
CA THR A 106 10.60 2.37 16.06
C THR A 106 11.23 1.41 17.08
N ALA A 107 11.47 1.85 18.32
CA ALA A 107 11.87 0.95 19.42
C ALA A 107 10.73 0.04 19.89
N ILE A 108 9.46 0.46 19.76
CA ILE A 108 8.28 -0.38 20.07
C ILE A 108 8.08 -1.43 18.97
N HIS A 109 8.07 -0.98 17.72
CA HIS A 109 8.01 -1.85 16.56
C HIS A 109 8.71 -1.15 15.37
N PRO A 110 9.63 -1.81 14.68
CA PRO A 110 10.44 -1.18 13.63
C PRO A 110 9.64 -0.67 12.43
N GLY A 111 8.40 -1.10 12.27
CA GLY A 111 7.49 -0.63 11.23
C GLY A 111 6.66 0.61 11.59
N PHE A 112 6.85 1.20 12.79
CA PHE A 112 6.09 2.39 13.16
C PHE A 112 6.45 3.59 12.29
N HIS A 113 5.43 4.17 11.69
CA HIS A 113 5.54 5.37 10.85
C HIS A 113 4.20 6.09 10.73
N ARG A 114 4.23 7.30 10.17
CA ARG A 114 3.03 7.97 9.66
C ARG A 114 3.29 8.58 8.29
N THR A 115 2.20 8.85 7.59
CA THR A 115 2.17 9.55 6.30
C THR A 115 1.09 10.61 6.34
N ASN A 116 1.23 11.65 5.51
CA ASN A 116 0.19 12.67 5.36
C ASN A 116 -0.88 12.18 4.38
N THR A 117 -1.56 11.09 4.77
CA THR A 117 -2.59 10.44 3.95
C THR A 117 -3.74 9.96 4.81
N VAL A 118 -4.90 9.82 4.18
CA VAL A 118 -5.97 8.95 4.66
C VAL A 118 -5.86 7.65 3.91
N ASP A 119 -5.69 6.53 4.64
CA ASP A 119 -5.51 5.23 4.02
C ASP A 119 -6.75 4.37 4.26
N TYR A 120 -7.20 3.69 3.20
CA TYR A 120 -8.13 2.58 3.32
C TYR A 120 -7.30 1.30 3.33
N ALA A 121 -7.18 0.68 4.50
CA ALA A 121 -6.46 -0.56 4.73
C ALA A 121 -7.45 -1.72 4.81
N ILE A 122 -7.32 -2.69 3.92
CA ILE A 122 -8.23 -3.84 3.79
C ILE A 122 -7.41 -5.11 3.98
N CYS A 123 -7.76 -5.94 4.96
CA CYS A 123 -7.17 -7.25 5.09
C CYS A 123 -7.79 -8.21 4.07
N LEU A 124 -7.00 -8.68 3.11
CA LEU A 124 -7.46 -9.60 2.06
C LEU A 124 -7.29 -11.06 2.45
N GLU A 125 -6.23 -11.37 3.21
CA GLU A 125 -5.91 -12.74 3.61
C GLU A 125 -5.08 -12.76 4.89
N GLY A 126 -5.26 -13.81 5.69
CA GLY A 126 -4.55 -13.98 6.95
C GLY A 126 -5.08 -13.08 8.06
N GLU A 127 -4.20 -12.73 8.98
CA GLU A 127 -4.49 -11.81 10.07
C GLU A 127 -3.28 -10.93 10.38
N ILE A 128 -3.53 -9.71 10.85
CA ILE A 128 -2.49 -8.72 11.15
C ILE A 128 -2.94 -7.79 12.28
N TRP A 129 -2.02 -7.47 13.17
CA TRP A 129 -2.25 -6.46 14.20
C TRP A 129 -1.98 -5.07 13.65
N ALA A 130 -2.96 -4.20 13.73
CA ALA A 130 -2.82 -2.77 13.54
C ALA A 130 -2.46 -2.14 14.89
N MET A 131 -1.24 -1.62 15.00
CA MET A 131 -0.70 -1.01 16.22
C MET A 131 -0.74 0.51 16.09
N LEU A 132 -1.24 1.18 17.11
CA LEU A 132 -1.22 2.62 17.29
C LEU A 132 -0.43 2.96 18.56
N ASP A 133 -0.24 4.25 18.87
CA ASP A 133 0.51 4.66 20.06
C ASP A 133 -0.09 4.12 21.38
N GLU A 134 -1.43 4.11 21.51
CA GLU A 134 -2.11 3.75 22.76
C GLU A 134 -3.07 2.55 22.63
N ALA A 135 -3.19 1.97 21.44
CA ALA A 135 -4.10 0.86 21.19
C ALA A 135 -3.59 -0.05 20.08
N GLU A 136 -4.05 -1.28 20.09
CA GLU A 136 -3.88 -2.18 18.95
C GLU A 136 -5.14 -3.00 18.74
N THR A 137 -5.35 -3.45 17.49
CA THR A 137 -6.46 -4.31 17.14
C THR A 137 -6.04 -5.36 16.13
N LEU A 138 -6.63 -6.55 16.23
CA LEU A 138 -6.42 -7.63 15.27
C LEU A 138 -7.40 -7.49 14.12
N MET A 139 -6.87 -7.42 12.90
CA MET A 139 -7.63 -7.45 11.67
C MET A 139 -7.50 -8.83 11.00
N ARG A 140 -8.62 -9.32 10.47
CA ARG A 140 -8.71 -10.56 9.70
C ARG A 140 -9.22 -10.29 8.30
N ALA A 141 -9.14 -11.29 7.43
CA ALA A 141 -9.65 -11.19 6.06
C ALA A 141 -11.09 -10.66 6.02
N GLY A 142 -11.33 -9.58 5.27
CA GLY A 142 -12.59 -8.84 5.19
C GLY A 142 -12.66 -7.59 6.08
N ASP A 143 -11.79 -7.45 7.10
CA ASP A 143 -11.78 -6.26 7.94
C ASP A 143 -11.16 -5.07 7.21
N VAL A 144 -11.69 -3.88 7.52
CA VAL A 144 -11.26 -2.60 6.95
C VAL A 144 -10.90 -1.63 8.07
N MET A 145 -9.78 -0.94 7.93
CA MET A 145 -9.39 0.17 8.81
C MET A 145 -9.24 1.44 7.99
N ILE A 146 -9.79 2.55 8.51
CA ILE A 146 -9.53 3.89 8.01
C ILE A 146 -8.42 4.51 8.86
N GLN A 147 -7.25 4.62 8.29
CA GLN A 147 -6.04 5.15 8.90
C GLN A 147 -5.91 6.64 8.53
N ARG A 148 -5.98 7.52 9.51
CA ARG A 148 -6.07 8.99 9.30
C ARG A 148 -4.79 9.70 9.74
N GLY A 149 -3.69 9.50 9.01
CA GLY A 149 -2.41 10.17 9.29
C GLY A 149 -1.86 9.94 10.70
N THR A 150 -2.29 8.87 11.40
CA THR A 150 -1.80 8.52 12.74
C THR A 150 -0.51 7.72 12.64
N TYR A 151 0.34 7.77 13.68
CA TYR A 151 1.42 6.82 13.80
C TYR A 151 0.88 5.41 13.95
N HIS A 152 1.40 4.49 13.17
CA HIS A 152 0.94 3.10 13.16
C HIS A 152 2.04 2.13 12.73
N ALA A 153 1.83 0.86 13.04
CA ALA A 153 2.61 -0.25 12.53
C ALA A 153 1.70 -1.44 12.21
N TRP A 154 2.16 -2.26 11.28
CA TRP A 154 1.50 -3.51 10.91
C TRP A 154 2.36 -4.67 11.38
N SER A 155 1.88 -5.44 12.36
CA SER A 155 2.58 -6.55 13.00
C SER A 155 1.88 -7.87 12.69
N ASN A 156 2.55 -8.73 11.95
CA ASN A 156 2.07 -10.09 11.71
C ASN A 156 2.66 -11.06 12.74
N ARG A 157 1.93 -11.29 13.80
CA ARG A 157 2.30 -12.19 14.91
C ARG A 157 1.92 -13.65 14.66
N SER A 158 1.27 -13.93 13.51
CA SER A 158 0.89 -15.29 13.12
C SER A 158 2.08 -16.05 12.53
N ASP A 159 1.86 -17.29 12.12
CA ASP A 159 2.84 -18.14 11.44
C ASP A 159 2.68 -18.17 9.90
N ARG A 160 1.77 -17.38 9.36
CA ARG A 160 1.44 -17.31 7.93
C ARG A 160 1.51 -15.87 7.42
N PRO A 161 1.77 -15.66 6.12
CA PRO A 161 1.68 -14.33 5.55
C PRO A 161 0.27 -13.73 5.66
N ALA A 162 0.19 -12.44 5.93
CA ALA A 162 -1.03 -11.63 5.77
C ALA A 162 -0.92 -10.79 4.50
N VAL A 163 -2.05 -10.55 3.83
CA VAL A 163 -2.11 -9.74 2.61
C VAL A 163 -3.05 -8.58 2.82
N MET A 164 -2.54 -7.38 2.60
CA MET A 164 -3.27 -6.13 2.77
C MET A 164 -3.36 -5.37 1.46
N ALA A 165 -4.54 -4.82 1.17
CA ALA A 165 -4.69 -3.77 0.16
C ALA A 165 -4.71 -2.41 0.85
N PHE A 166 -4.04 -1.43 0.23
CA PHE A 166 -3.99 -0.05 0.71
C PHE A 166 -4.34 0.92 -0.40
N VAL A 167 -5.30 1.80 -0.13
CA VAL A 167 -5.53 3.00 -0.92
C VAL A 167 -5.10 4.19 -0.08
N LEU A 168 -3.98 4.82 -0.44
CA LEU A 168 -3.47 6.03 0.21
C LEU A 168 -3.99 7.24 -0.55
N ILE A 169 -4.61 8.19 0.12
CA ILE A 169 -5.16 9.41 -0.45
C ILE A 169 -4.44 10.58 0.21
N ASP A 170 -3.89 11.48 -0.60
CA ASP A 170 -3.23 12.70 -0.11
C ASP A 170 -4.16 13.48 0.83
N ALA A 171 -3.63 13.89 1.98
CA ALA A 171 -4.38 14.59 3.02
C ALA A 171 -3.53 15.68 3.67
N GLU A 172 -4.21 16.66 4.25
CA GLU A 172 -3.55 17.70 5.03
C GLU A 172 -2.86 17.08 6.27
N PRO A 173 -1.63 17.51 6.58
CA PRO A 173 -0.94 17.06 7.79
C PRO A 173 -1.71 17.50 9.05
N ILE A 174 -1.55 16.73 10.12
CA ILE A 174 -2.08 17.06 11.46
C ILE A 174 -1.19 18.10 12.12
#